data_238d702fcab0adcea5d4babc00d3c187
#
_entry.id   238d702fcab0adcea5d4babc00d3c187
#
_cell.length_a   1.000
_cell.length_b   1.000
_cell.length_c   1.000
_cell.angle_alpha   90.00
_cell.angle_beta   90.00
_cell.angle_gamma   90.00
#
_symmetry.space_group_name_H-M   'P 1'
#
loop_
_entity.id
_entity.type
_entity.pdbx_description
1 polymer ?
#
loop_
_entity_poly.entity_id
_entity_poly.type
_entity_poly.pdbx_seq_one_letter_code
_entity_poly.pdbx_strand_id
1 'polypeptide(L)'
;MAIFSHRLIKCYDRTMNTITKAIIPVAGWGTRMLPITKSIEKCMLPVGTRPVVDYIVQDIIRAGVKDVYFVVGEQSTQVQSYYRSNIQLNDYLRRAGKQDKLPLVAPLRDVRIHFLTQPGTGGYGTSIPVGLASEFIDPGELAFVVMGDQFFWRGDGGSNAADLAELVEARGLSAGLLGNPVEEALIPQTGIIETDQQGNFVRIIEKPKLEEAPSNLSNSSFYVLNKEIFELARTLPANPQRGEFELTDAINAYIAGGGIIAVGEAKGDYMECGSPSGWLRANNAMARLLAN
;
A
#
# COMPACT_ATOMS: atom_id res chain seq x y z
N MET A 1 37.68 -21.08 19.33
CA MET A 1 37.79 -21.53 17.93
C MET A 1 36.45 -22.14 17.56
N ALA A 2 35.54 -21.34 17.08
CA ALA A 2 34.18 -21.77 16.72
C ALA A 2 34.02 -21.56 15.22
N ILE A 3 33.77 -22.64 14.51
CA ILE A 3 33.69 -22.75 13.05
C ILE A 3 32.30 -22.30 12.65
N PHE A 4 32.21 -21.13 11.99
CA PHE A 4 30.99 -20.67 11.33
C PHE A 4 30.75 -21.49 10.05
N SER A 5 29.73 -22.35 10.12
CA SER A 5 29.22 -23.11 8.97
C SER A 5 28.51 -22.15 8.02
N HIS A 6 29.09 -21.91 6.83
CA HIS A 6 28.45 -21.25 5.70
C HIS A 6 27.36 -22.17 5.15
N ARG A 7 26.11 -21.92 5.48
CA ARG A 7 24.97 -22.44 4.73
C ARG A 7 24.92 -21.73 3.38
N LEU A 8 25.29 -22.43 2.34
CA LEU A 8 25.06 -22.07 0.94
C LEU A 8 23.56 -21.82 0.73
N ILE A 9 23.21 -20.55 0.52
CA ILE A 9 21.91 -20.15 -0.02
C ILE A 9 21.91 -20.66 -1.46
N LYS A 10 21.11 -21.68 -1.75
CA LYS A 10 20.82 -22.09 -3.12
C LYS A 10 20.13 -20.92 -3.82
N CYS A 11 20.84 -20.24 -4.71
CA CYS A 11 20.22 -19.37 -5.70
C CYS A 11 19.30 -20.24 -6.57
N TYR A 12 18.01 -20.11 -6.37
CA TYR A 12 17.01 -20.53 -7.34
C TYR A 12 17.00 -19.46 -8.44
N ASP A 13 17.69 -19.78 -9.53
CA ASP A 13 17.59 -19.03 -10.79
C ASP A 13 16.25 -19.42 -11.46
N ARG A 14 15.15 -18.86 -10.95
CA ARG A 14 13.89 -18.69 -11.65
C ARG A 14 13.84 -17.22 -12.03
N THR A 15 13.67 -16.94 -13.32
CA THR A 15 13.26 -15.63 -13.80
C THR A 15 11.88 -15.32 -13.20
N MET A 16 11.86 -14.92 -11.94
CA MET A 16 10.70 -14.44 -11.24
C MET A 16 10.22 -13.19 -11.98
N ASN A 17 8.95 -13.14 -12.31
CA ASN A 17 8.33 -11.93 -12.84
C ASN A 17 8.27 -10.91 -11.69
N THR A 18 9.43 -10.33 -11.36
CA THR A 18 9.59 -9.49 -10.17
C THR A 18 8.78 -8.22 -10.37
N ILE A 19 7.78 -7.99 -9.53
CA ILE A 19 7.01 -6.76 -9.54
C ILE A 19 7.92 -5.63 -9.07
N THR A 20 8.33 -4.77 -10.01
CA THR A 20 9.32 -3.71 -9.74
C THR A 20 8.72 -2.34 -9.51
N LYS A 21 7.42 -2.16 -9.78
CA LYS A 21 6.70 -0.89 -9.67
C LYS A 21 5.65 -0.91 -8.58
N ALA A 22 5.50 0.22 -7.90
CA ALA A 22 4.41 0.44 -6.94
C ALA A 22 3.80 1.82 -7.11
N ILE A 23 2.48 1.89 -7.00
CA ILE A 23 1.68 3.11 -7.04
C ILE A 23 1.12 3.35 -5.63
N ILE A 24 1.37 4.53 -5.08
CA ILE A 24 0.88 4.91 -3.74
C ILE A 24 0.03 6.18 -3.87
N PRO A 25 -1.31 6.04 -3.92
CA PRO A 25 -2.23 7.15 -3.92
C PRO A 25 -2.19 7.89 -2.58
N VAL A 26 -1.81 9.18 -2.61
CA VAL A 26 -1.74 10.05 -1.41
C VAL A 26 -2.32 11.46 -1.65
N ALA A 27 -3.07 11.65 -2.74
CA ALA A 27 -3.67 12.94 -3.11
C ALA A 27 -4.90 13.33 -2.27
N GLY A 28 -5.40 12.43 -1.42
CA GLY A 28 -6.63 12.64 -0.65
C GLY A 28 -6.49 13.72 0.42
N TRP A 29 -7.51 14.59 0.55
CA TRP A 29 -7.55 15.69 1.53
C TRP A 29 -7.54 15.25 3.00
N GLY A 30 -7.83 13.99 3.30
CA GLY A 30 -7.85 13.48 4.66
C GLY A 30 -8.93 14.16 5.54
N THR A 31 -10.09 14.45 5.01
CA THR A 31 -11.15 15.24 5.70
C THR A 31 -11.58 14.66 7.03
N ARG A 32 -11.52 13.33 7.20
CA ARG A 32 -11.80 12.66 8.49
C ARG A 32 -10.79 13.01 9.60
N MET A 33 -9.59 13.49 9.20
CA MET A 33 -8.50 13.85 10.12
C MET A 33 -8.39 15.36 10.38
N LEU A 34 -9.36 16.17 9.90
CA LEU A 34 -9.37 17.60 10.21
C LEU A 34 -9.51 17.81 11.74
N PRO A 35 -8.85 18.84 12.31
CA PRO A 35 -8.15 19.95 11.62
C PRO A 35 -6.67 19.67 11.25
N ILE A 36 -6.07 18.56 11.69
CA ILE A 36 -4.62 18.34 11.52
C ILE A 36 -4.21 18.25 10.05
N THR A 37 -5.04 17.65 9.20
CA THR A 37 -4.78 17.50 7.76
C THR A 37 -4.93 18.78 6.94
N LYS A 38 -5.32 19.89 7.59
CA LYS A 38 -5.16 21.23 7.01
C LYS A 38 -3.68 21.58 6.75
N SER A 39 -2.77 21.02 7.55
CA SER A 39 -1.35 21.39 7.54
C SER A 39 -0.40 20.19 7.38
N ILE A 40 -0.88 18.98 7.63
CA ILE A 40 -0.10 17.75 7.52
C ILE A 40 -0.78 16.81 6.52
N GLU A 41 -0.05 16.42 5.48
CA GLU A 41 -0.56 15.42 4.55
C GLU A 41 -0.86 14.11 5.32
N LYS A 42 -2.02 13.50 5.08
CA LYS A 42 -2.50 12.33 5.84
C LYS A 42 -1.48 11.20 5.90
N CYS A 43 -0.83 10.92 4.77
CA CYS A 43 0.20 9.88 4.66
C CYS A 43 1.49 10.21 5.45
N MET A 44 1.67 11.48 5.83
CA MET A 44 2.80 11.97 6.61
C MET A 44 2.53 12.06 8.11
N LEU A 45 1.33 11.67 8.56
CA LEU A 45 1.05 11.58 9.99
C LEU A 45 2.03 10.61 10.66
N PRO A 46 2.65 11.00 11.77
CA PRO A 46 3.63 10.15 12.44
C PRO A 46 2.96 8.98 13.16
N VAL A 47 3.54 7.80 13.01
CA VAL A 47 3.24 6.62 13.83
C VAL A 47 4.58 6.12 14.39
N GLY A 48 4.73 6.19 15.69
CA GLY A 48 6.05 6.03 16.31
C GLY A 48 7.02 7.10 15.80
N THR A 49 8.11 6.69 15.16
CA THR A 49 9.18 7.59 14.69
C THR A 49 9.20 7.81 13.18
N ARG A 50 8.21 7.31 12.44
CA ARG A 50 8.13 7.37 10.98
C ARG A 50 6.75 7.83 10.50
N PRO A 51 6.62 8.45 9.33
CA PRO A 51 5.32 8.70 8.73
C PRO A 51 4.68 7.38 8.28
N VAL A 52 3.35 7.33 8.26
CA VAL A 52 2.56 6.16 7.83
C VAL A 52 3.07 5.59 6.51
N VAL A 53 3.28 6.45 5.53
CA VAL A 53 3.67 6.04 4.18
C VAL A 53 5.05 5.35 4.13
N ASP A 54 5.95 5.67 5.07
CA ASP A 54 7.28 5.05 5.08
C ASP A 54 7.22 3.55 5.44
N TYR A 55 6.29 3.12 6.29
CA TYR A 55 6.07 1.70 6.57
C TYR A 55 5.63 0.94 5.31
N ILE A 56 4.76 1.56 4.49
CA ILE A 56 4.32 0.99 3.21
C ILE A 56 5.50 0.87 2.25
N VAL A 57 6.28 1.94 2.11
CA VAL A 57 7.46 1.96 1.22
C VAL A 57 8.48 0.91 1.64
N GLN A 58 8.72 0.75 2.94
CA GLN A 58 9.64 -0.28 3.43
C GLN A 58 9.14 -1.70 3.10
N ASP A 59 7.83 -1.95 3.15
CA ASP A 59 7.26 -3.26 2.82
C ASP A 59 7.43 -3.59 1.33
N ILE A 60 7.05 -2.68 0.43
CA ILE A 60 7.18 -2.89 -1.02
C ILE A 60 8.65 -2.98 -1.49
N ILE A 61 9.57 -2.27 -0.84
CA ILE A 61 11.01 -2.39 -1.13
C ILE A 61 11.52 -3.79 -0.80
N ARG A 62 11.08 -4.40 0.30
CA ARG A 62 11.42 -5.80 0.63
C ARG A 62 10.91 -6.77 -0.42
N ALA A 63 9.81 -6.47 -1.10
CA ALA A 63 9.29 -7.26 -2.23
C ALA A 63 10.06 -7.04 -3.54
N GLY A 64 11.07 -6.16 -3.57
CA GLY A 64 11.92 -5.93 -4.75
C GLY A 64 11.52 -4.74 -5.62
N VAL A 65 10.58 -3.89 -5.18
CA VAL A 65 10.18 -2.67 -5.91
C VAL A 65 11.37 -1.75 -6.12
N LYS A 66 11.49 -1.21 -7.35
CA LYS A 66 12.56 -0.29 -7.79
C LYS A 66 12.03 1.09 -8.15
N ASP A 67 10.76 1.20 -8.55
CA ASP A 67 10.10 2.43 -8.92
C ASP A 67 8.84 2.62 -8.09
N VAL A 68 8.80 3.68 -7.29
CA VAL A 68 7.65 4.06 -6.48
C VAL A 68 7.05 5.34 -7.04
N TYR A 69 5.79 5.27 -7.44
CA TYR A 69 5.02 6.39 -7.97
C TYR A 69 4.05 6.87 -6.90
N PHE A 70 4.34 8.00 -6.29
CA PHE A 70 3.38 8.70 -5.45
C PHE A 70 2.43 9.52 -6.31
N VAL A 71 1.13 9.27 -6.19
CA VAL A 71 0.14 10.16 -6.79
C VAL A 71 -0.31 11.15 -5.73
N VAL A 72 0.14 12.40 -5.91
CA VAL A 72 0.04 13.49 -4.91
C VAL A 72 -0.95 14.55 -5.36
N GLY A 73 -1.51 15.30 -4.41
CA GLY A 73 -2.27 16.51 -4.73
C GLY A 73 -1.37 17.66 -5.21
N GLU A 74 -1.95 18.66 -5.88
CA GLU A 74 -1.23 19.81 -6.44
C GLU A 74 -0.40 20.59 -5.41
N GLN A 75 -0.82 20.61 -4.16
CA GLN A 75 -0.13 21.34 -3.09
C GLN A 75 0.72 20.43 -2.18
N SER A 76 0.92 19.18 -2.57
CA SER A 76 1.71 18.23 -1.79
C SER A 76 3.19 18.64 -1.78
N THR A 77 3.75 18.73 -0.59
CA THR A 77 5.17 19.08 -0.40
C THR A 77 5.88 18.19 0.62
N GLN A 78 5.17 17.63 1.59
CA GLN A 78 5.78 16.93 2.73
C GLN A 78 6.29 15.56 2.32
N VAL A 79 5.52 14.74 1.60
CA VAL A 79 5.99 13.46 1.11
C VAL A 79 7.17 13.63 0.16
N GLN A 80 7.15 14.67 -0.70
CA GLN A 80 8.26 15.01 -1.56
C GLN A 80 9.52 15.39 -0.76
N SER A 81 9.36 16.23 0.26
CA SER A 81 10.47 16.67 1.12
C SER A 81 11.06 15.52 1.93
N TYR A 82 10.24 14.57 2.37
CA TYR A 82 10.67 13.42 3.14
C TYR A 82 11.62 12.50 2.36
N TYR A 83 11.32 12.23 1.09
CA TYR A 83 12.13 11.33 0.26
C TYR A 83 13.28 12.02 -0.49
N ARG A 84 13.36 13.35 -0.45
CA ARG A 84 14.48 14.09 -1.05
C ARG A 84 15.66 14.20 -0.09
N SER A 85 16.87 14.35 -0.65
CA SER A 85 18.05 14.70 0.14
C SER A 85 17.91 16.09 0.75
N ASN A 86 18.19 16.21 2.05
CA ASN A 86 18.27 17.48 2.75
C ASN A 86 19.74 17.86 2.97
N ILE A 87 20.32 18.61 2.02
CA ILE A 87 21.73 18.99 2.02
C ILE A 87 22.08 19.79 3.29
N GLN A 88 21.21 20.73 3.70
CA GLN A 88 21.47 21.57 4.89
C GLN A 88 21.51 20.74 6.17
N LEU A 89 20.57 19.78 6.34
CA LEU A 89 20.55 18.89 7.48
C LEU A 89 21.79 17.97 7.48
N ASN A 90 22.16 17.44 6.32
CA ASN A 90 23.33 16.59 6.17
C ASN A 90 24.61 17.34 6.56
N ASP A 91 24.77 18.58 6.12
CA ASP A 91 25.91 19.45 6.48
C ASP A 91 25.92 19.80 7.97
N TYR A 92 24.76 20.10 8.53
CA TYR A 92 24.63 20.33 9.97
C TYR A 92 25.08 19.09 10.78
N LEU A 93 24.58 17.90 10.42
CA LEU A 93 24.94 16.66 11.13
C LEU A 93 26.45 16.38 11.07
N ARG A 94 27.06 16.60 9.90
CA ARG A 94 28.52 16.44 9.75
C ARG A 94 29.32 17.43 10.64
N ARG A 95 28.95 18.72 10.60
CA ARG A 95 29.62 19.77 11.39
C ARG A 95 29.40 19.62 12.88
N ALA A 96 28.25 19.08 13.30
CA ALA A 96 27.90 18.84 14.70
C ALA A 96 28.45 17.52 15.25
N GLY A 97 29.24 16.76 14.49
CA GLY A 97 29.78 15.47 14.93
C GLY A 97 28.72 14.35 15.05
N LYS A 98 27.57 14.49 14.41
CA LYS A 98 26.42 13.56 14.49
C LYS A 98 26.33 12.66 13.25
N GLN A 99 27.45 12.14 12.74
CA GLN A 99 27.50 11.32 11.53
C GLN A 99 26.71 10.01 11.66
N ASP A 100 26.53 9.49 12.86
CA ASP A 100 25.70 8.34 13.20
C ASP A 100 24.22 8.55 12.81
N LYS A 101 23.75 9.79 12.66
CA LYS A 101 22.40 10.15 12.23
C LYS A 101 22.22 10.24 10.71
N LEU A 102 23.30 10.32 9.94
CA LEU A 102 23.23 10.45 8.48
C LEU A 102 22.43 9.32 7.80
N PRO A 103 22.52 8.04 8.22
CA PRO A 103 21.69 6.99 7.63
C PRO A 103 20.19 7.19 7.82
N LEU A 104 19.76 7.90 8.87
CA LEU A 104 18.34 8.17 9.16
C LEU A 104 17.71 9.20 8.22
N VAL A 105 18.52 10.01 7.55
CA VAL A 105 18.11 11.10 6.67
C VAL A 105 18.60 10.88 5.23
N ALA A 106 19.20 9.74 4.96
CA ALA A 106 19.68 9.40 3.62
C ALA A 106 18.49 9.07 2.70
N PRO A 107 18.52 9.49 1.44
CA PRO A 107 17.57 9.01 0.44
C PRO A 107 17.61 7.48 0.34
N LEU A 108 16.50 6.91 -0.11
CA LEU A 108 16.43 5.46 -0.39
C LEU A 108 17.48 5.09 -1.44
N ARG A 109 18.16 3.97 -1.23
CA ARG A 109 19.13 3.42 -2.18
C ARG A 109 18.43 2.45 -3.12
N ASP A 110 18.85 2.46 -4.38
CA ASP A 110 18.37 1.52 -5.43
C ASP A 110 16.86 1.55 -5.68
N VAL A 111 16.19 2.64 -5.28
CA VAL A 111 14.77 2.91 -5.50
C VAL A 111 14.60 4.30 -6.07
N ARG A 112 13.87 4.42 -7.17
CA ARG A 112 13.49 5.68 -7.79
C ARG A 112 12.13 6.12 -7.28
N ILE A 113 12.03 7.33 -6.81
CA ILE A 113 10.77 7.94 -6.36
C ILE A 113 10.28 8.91 -7.44
N HIS A 114 9.06 8.67 -7.90
CA HIS A 114 8.36 9.48 -8.88
C HIS A 114 7.15 10.16 -8.23
N PHE A 115 6.82 11.36 -8.66
CA PHE A 115 5.65 12.09 -8.19
C PHE A 115 4.76 12.43 -9.38
N LEU A 116 3.51 11.91 -9.35
CA LEU A 116 2.46 12.21 -10.31
C LEU A 116 1.47 13.13 -9.63
N THR A 117 1.18 14.28 -10.25
CA THR A 117 0.23 15.24 -9.68
C THR A 117 -1.18 14.92 -10.15
N GLN A 118 -2.07 14.64 -9.21
CA GLN A 118 -3.51 14.53 -9.47
C GLN A 118 -4.10 15.94 -9.51
N PRO A 119 -4.75 16.35 -10.63
CA PRO A 119 -5.43 17.63 -10.71
C PRO A 119 -6.54 17.75 -9.67
N GLY A 120 -6.68 18.92 -9.07
CA GLY A 120 -7.74 19.22 -8.10
C GLY A 120 -9.14 19.30 -8.70
N THR A 121 -9.23 19.35 -10.03
CA THR A 121 -10.47 19.37 -10.82
C THR A 121 -10.64 18.05 -11.55
N GLY A 122 -11.84 17.51 -11.67
CA GLY A 122 -12.09 16.32 -12.50
C GLY A 122 -12.62 15.10 -11.77
N GLY A 123 -13.04 15.25 -10.53
CA GLY A 123 -13.70 14.18 -9.77
C GLY A 123 -12.89 13.70 -8.56
N TYR A 124 -13.53 12.84 -7.77
CA TYR A 124 -12.95 12.30 -6.54
C TYR A 124 -13.08 10.76 -6.55
N GLY A 125 -12.11 10.07 -5.98
CA GLY A 125 -12.15 8.62 -5.80
C GLY A 125 -10.82 7.93 -6.01
N THR A 126 -10.76 6.66 -5.64
CA THR A 126 -9.56 5.84 -5.61
C THR A 126 -9.09 5.36 -6.99
N SER A 127 -9.98 5.34 -8.00
CA SER A 127 -9.61 5.02 -9.40
C SER A 127 -8.76 6.10 -10.04
N ILE A 128 -9.00 7.37 -9.72
CA ILE A 128 -8.34 8.50 -10.39
C ILE A 128 -6.81 8.39 -10.29
N PRO A 129 -6.21 8.28 -9.09
CA PRO A 129 -4.76 8.18 -8.98
C PRO A 129 -4.19 6.91 -9.62
N VAL A 130 -4.95 5.80 -9.60
CA VAL A 130 -4.53 4.56 -10.26
C VAL A 130 -4.57 4.73 -11.78
N GLY A 131 -5.65 5.28 -12.32
CA GLY A 131 -5.79 5.58 -13.74
C GLY A 131 -4.70 6.53 -14.27
N LEU A 132 -4.30 7.57 -13.50
CA LEU A 132 -3.19 8.45 -13.84
C LEU A 132 -1.86 7.72 -13.98
N ALA A 133 -1.65 6.66 -13.20
CA ALA A 133 -0.44 5.87 -13.26
C ALA A 133 -0.42 4.85 -14.41
N SER A 134 -1.53 4.67 -15.16
CA SER A 134 -1.62 3.66 -16.20
C SER A 134 -0.54 3.79 -17.28
N GLU A 135 -0.16 5.02 -17.65
CA GLU A 135 0.87 5.28 -18.67
C GLU A 135 2.27 4.74 -18.29
N PHE A 136 2.51 4.49 -17.02
CA PHE A 136 3.78 3.99 -16.49
C PHE A 136 3.82 2.48 -16.32
N ILE A 137 2.73 1.78 -16.66
CA ILE A 137 2.62 0.32 -16.60
C ILE A 137 2.54 -0.22 -18.02
N ASP A 138 3.50 -1.06 -18.39
CA ASP A 138 3.55 -1.65 -19.72
C ASP A 138 2.61 -2.87 -19.85
N PRO A 139 2.21 -3.25 -21.08
CA PRO A 139 1.45 -4.49 -21.30
C PRO A 139 2.21 -5.72 -20.76
N GLY A 140 1.52 -6.53 -19.97
CA GLY A 140 2.10 -7.71 -19.31
C GLY A 140 2.85 -7.43 -18.01
N GLU A 141 3.01 -6.17 -17.63
CA GLU A 141 3.63 -5.76 -16.37
C GLU A 141 2.59 -5.75 -15.23
N LEU A 142 3.06 -6.07 -14.03
CA LEU A 142 2.30 -5.98 -12.80
C LEU A 142 2.85 -4.87 -11.92
N ALA A 143 1.98 -4.20 -11.17
CA ALA A 143 2.41 -3.23 -10.17
C ALA A 143 1.62 -3.40 -8.87
N PHE A 144 2.28 -3.10 -7.75
CA PHE A 144 1.58 -2.89 -6.49
C PHE A 144 0.77 -1.60 -6.53
N VAL A 145 -0.43 -1.64 -5.95
CA VAL A 145 -1.23 -0.43 -5.62
C VAL A 145 -1.56 -0.51 -4.15
N VAL A 146 -1.07 0.46 -3.37
CA VAL A 146 -1.22 0.46 -1.90
C VAL A 146 -1.70 1.82 -1.45
N MET A 147 -2.86 1.89 -0.77
CA MET A 147 -3.36 3.15 -0.24
C MET A 147 -2.48 3.67 0.89
N GLY A 148 -2.17 4.99 0.86
CA GLY A 148 -1.13 5.63 1.68
C GLY A 148 -1.53 5.93 3.13
N ASP A 149 -2.59 5.30 3.68
CA ASP A 149 -3.15 5.63 4.99
C ASP A 149 -3.30 4.45 5.95
N GLN A 150 -2.69 3.31 5.61
CA GLN A 150 -2.70 2.10 6.42
C GLN A 150 -1.49 1.22 6.10
N PHE A 151 -1.03 0.42 7.04
CA PHE A 151 0.09 -0.50 6.84
C PHE A 151 -0.02 -1.72 7.76
N PHE A 152 0.82 -2.71 7.51
CA PHE A 152 0.99 -3.86 8.40
C PHE A 152 2.36 -3.80 9.07
N TRP A 153 2.40 -3.99 10.38
CA TRP A 153 3.64 -4.17 11.10
C TRP A 153 3.95 -5.66 11.24
N ARG A 154 5.07 -6.06 10.68
CA ARG A 154 5.54 -7.45 10.76
C ARG A 154 6.79 -7.54 11.63
N GLY A 155 6.62 -8.09 12.84
CA GLY A 155 7.73 -8.30 13.79
C GLY A 155 8.73 -9.38 13.33
N ASP A 156 8.34 -10.25 12.38
CA ASP A 156 9.20 -11.27 11.76
C ASP A 156 10.13 -10.72 10.67
N GLY A 157 10.02 -9.43 10.33
CA GLY A 157 10.80 -8.79 9.27
C GLY A 157 10.37 -9.17 7.85
N GLY A 158 9.26 -9.93 7.69
CA GLY A 158 8.70 -10.30 6.40
C GLY A 158 8.03 -9.14 5.66
N SER A 159 7.49 -9.43 4.47
CA SER A 159 6.79 -8.47 3.61
C SER A 159 5.47 -9.06 3.12
N ASN A 160 4.37 -8.34 3.35
CA ASN A 160 3.08 -8.69 2.79
C ASN A 160 3.03 -8.47 1.27
N ALA A 161 3.78 -7.49 0.77
CA ALA A 161 3.96 -7.28 -0.66
C ALA A 161 4.63 -8.49 -1.32
N ALA A 162 5.71 -9.03 -0.71
CA ALA A 162 6.40 -10.21 -1.21
C ALA A 162 5.49 -11.46 -1.18
N ASP A 163 4.79 -11.68 -0.06
CA ASP A 163 3.86 -12.80 0.10
C ASP A 163 2.73 -12.75 -0.97
N LEU A 164 2.19 -11.55 -1.27
CA LEU A 164 1.18 -11.38 -2.30
C LEU A 164 1.72 -11.60 -3.71
N ALA A 165 2.92 -11.09 -4.02
CA ALA A 165 3.58 -11.30 -5.30
C ALA A 165 3.82 -12.81 -5.55
N GLU A 166 4.34 -13.52 -4.56
CA GLU A 166 4.56 -14.96 -4.62
C GLU A 166 3.25 -15.73 -4.83
N LEU A 167 2.16 -15.35 -4.15
CA LEU A 167 0.84 -15.97 -4.33
C LEU A 167 0.34 -15.79 -5.77
N VAL A 168 0.41 -14.57 -6.31
CA VAL A 168 -0.04 -14.25 -7.68
C VAL A 168 0.76 -15.05 -8.69
N GLU A 169 2.08 -15.10 -8.55
CA GLU A 169 2.98 -15.87 -9.42
C GLU A 169 2.73 -17.38 -9.32
N ALA A 170 2.67 -17.94 -8.11
CA ALA A 170 2.44 -19.36 -7.88
C ALA A 170 1.13 -19.87 -8.49
N ARG A 171 0.13 -18.98 -8.58
CA ARG A 171 -1.16 -19.28 -9.19
C ARG A 171 -1.22 -18.97 -10.69
N GLY A 172 -0.17 -18.40 -11.27
CA GLY A 172 -0.13 -17.98 -12.68
C GLY A 172 -1.17 -16.90 -13.00
N LEU A 173 -1.51 -16.05 -12.01
CA LEU A 173 -2.50 -14.98 -12.15
C LEU A 173 -1.83 -13.64 -12.43
N SER A 174 -2.63 -12.67 -12.88
CA SER A 174 -2.19 -11.31 -13.21
C SER A 174 -2.73 -10.24 -12.27
N ALA A 175 -3.42 -10.64 -11.20
CA ALA A 175 -3.92 -9.73 -10.18
C ALA A 175 -4.09 -10.45 -8.83
N GLY A 176 -3.96 -9.68 -7.75
CA GLY A 176 -4.16 -10.15 -6.38
C GLY A 176 -4.51 -9.01 -5.44
N LEU A 177 -5.10 -9.35 -4.32
CA LEU A 177 -5.37 -8.41 -3.23
C LEU A 177 -5.13 -9.07 -1.86
N LEU A 178 -4.84 -8.26 -0.85
CA LEU A 178 -4.72 -8.71 0.53
C LEU A 178 -6.02 -8.48 1.29
N GLY A 179 -6.51 -9.52 1.95
CA GLY A 179 -7.50 -9.46 3.01
C GLY A 179 -6.82 -9.35 4.38
N ASN A 180 -7.33 -8.46 5.22
CA ASN A 180 -6.92 -8.36 6.61
C ASN A 180 -7.88 -9.16 7.49
N PRO A 181 -7.42 -10.19 8.21
CA PRO A 181 -8.26 -10.88 9.20
C PRO A 181 -8.74 -9.90 10.27
N VAL A 182 -10.04 -9.87 10.50
CA VAL A 182 -10.65 -9.02 11.54
C VAL A 182 -11.40 -9.85 12.55
N GLU A 183 -11.49 -9.32 13.78
CA GLU A 183 -12.35 -9.89 14.81
C GLU A 183 -13.83 -9.75 14.42
N GLU A 184 -14.68 -10.68 14.84
CA GLU A 184 -16.13 -10.71 14.54
C GLU A 184 -16.83 -9.37 14.82
N ALA A 185 -16.45 -8.69 15.91
CA ALA A 185 -16.99 -7.39 16.29
C ALA A 185 -16.74 -6.27 15.27
N LEU A 186 -15.76 -6.43 14.39
CA LEU A 186 -15.41 -5.44 13.35
C LEU A 186 -16.08 -5.75 12.01
N ILE A 187 -16.56 -6.96 11.78
CA ILE A 187 -17.22 -7.38 10.54
C ILE A 187 -18.35 -6.41 10.13
N PRO A 188 -19.29 -6.01 11.03
CA PRO A 188 -20.37 -5.09 10.66
C PRO A 188 -19.92 -3.65 10.41
N GLN A 189 -18.62 -3.37 10.53
CA GLN A 189 -18.06 -2.03 10.37
C GLN A 189 -17.17 -1.89 9.13
N THR A 190 -16.84 -3.02 8.47
CA THR A 190 -15.86 -3.09 7.37
C THR A 190 -16.42 -3.77 6.14
N GLY A 191 -15.79 -3.52 4.97
CA GLY A 191 -16.09 -4.26 3.75
C GLY A 191 -15.41 -5.64 3.80
N ILE A 192 -16.19 -6.70 3.73
CA ILE A 192 -15.73 -8.10 3.85
C ILE A 192 -15.60 -8.73 2.46
N ILE A 193 -14.48 -9.39 2.24
CA ILE A 193 -14.15 -10.08 1.01
C ILE A 193 -14.90 -11.41 0.94
N GLU A 194 -15.60 -11.64 -0.18
CA GLU A 194 -16.11 -12.95 -0.56
C GLU A 194 -15.14 -13.61 -1.54
N THR A 195 -14.82 -14.89 -1.29
CA THR A 195 -14.01 -15.71 -2.19
C THR A 195 -14.79 -16.92 -2.69
N ASP A 196 -14.42 -17.41 -3.88
CA ASP A 196 -14.88 -18.70 -4.36
C ASP A 196 -14.15 -19.87 -3.67
N GLN A 197 -14.50 -21.12 -4.05
CA GLN A 197 -13.89 -22.33 -3.50
C GLN A 197 -12.39 -22.47 -3.80
N GLN A 198 -11.89 -21.75 -4.81
CA GLN A 198 -10.47 -21.71 -5.19
C GLN A 198 -9.72 -20.57 -4.52
N GLY A 199 -10.38 -19.76 -3.67
CA GLY A 199 -9.79 -18.60 -3.02
C GLY A 199 -9.60 -17.41 -3.97
N ASN A 200 -10.38 -17.32 -5.07
CA ASN A 200 -10.43 -16.15 -5.93
C ASN A 200 -11.40 -15.14 -5.35
N PHE A 201 -11.10 -13.87 -5.57
CA PHE A 201 -11.97 -12.77 -5.21
C PHE A 201 -13.27 -12.82 -6.01
N VAL A 202 -14.41 -12.71 -5.32
CA VAL A 202 -15.73 -12.61 -5.92
C VAL A 202 -16.26 -11.18 -5.83
N ARG A 203 -16.32 -10.63 -4.62
CA ARG A 203 -16.79 -9.26 -4.37
C ARG A 203 -16.46 -8.82 -2.94
N ILE A 204 -16.71 -7.55 -2.67
CA ILE A 204 -16.74 -7.00 -1.30
C ILE A 204 -18.19 -6.78 -0.90
N ILE A 205 -18.55 -7.27 0.29
CA ILE A 205 -19.85 -6.99 0.91
C ILE A 205 -19.62 -5.92 1.99
N GLU A 206 -20.20 -4.75 1.77
CA GLU A 206 -19.99 -3.61 2.65
C GLU A 206 -20.83 -3.77 3.93
N LYS A 207 -20.15 -3.83 5.07
CA LYS A 207 -20.74 -3.89 6.42
C LYS A 207 -21.84 -4.95 6.56
N PRO A 208 -21.56 -6.21 6.24
CA PRO A 208 -22.54 -7.28 6.36
C PRO A 208 -22.91 -7.48 7.83
N LYS A 209 -24.08 -8.07 8.09
CA LYS A 209 -24.34 -8.65 9.41
C LYS A 209 -23.40 -9.81 9.64
N LEU A 210 -23.11 -10.12 10.90
CA LEU A 210 -22.16 -11.19 11.23
C LEU A 210 -22.57 -12.55 10.63
N GLU A 211 -23.87 -12.86 10.69
CA GLU A 211 -24.46 -14.10 10.15
C GLU A 211 -24.47 -14.15 8.60
N GLU A 212 -24.30 -13.01 7.93
CA GLU A 212 -24.30 -12.90 6.47
C GLU A 212 -22.87 -12.75 5.89
N ALA A 213 -21.85 -12.66 6.78
CA ALA A 213 -20.48 -12.43 6.35
C ALA A 213 -19.88 -13.70 5.72
N PRO A 214 -19.34 -13.62 4.48
CA PRO A 214 -18.79 -14.79 3.80
C PRO A 214 -17.42 -15.20 4.34
N SER A 215 -16.74 -14.32 5.05
CA SER A 215 -15.42 -14.53 5.65
C SER A 215 -15.18 -13.54 6.80
N ASN A 216 -14.00 -13.59 7.39
CA ASN A 216 -13.49 -12.57 8.31
C ASN A 216 -12.40 -11.68 7.67
N LEU A 217 -12.23 -11.71 6.34
CA LEU A 217 -11.22 -10.94 5.64
C LEU A 217 -11.76 -9.59 5.20
N SER A 218 -11.29 -8.50 5.80
CA SER A 218 -11.60 -7.15 5.34
C SER A 218 -10.65 -6.72 4.21
N ASN A 219 -11.14 -5.88 3.28
CA ASN A 219 -10.29 -5.32 2.22
C ASN A 219 -9.26 -4.37 2.82
N SER A 220 -7.99 -4.70 2.67
CA SER A 220 -6.88 -3.88 3.17
C SER A 220 -6.40 -2.82 2.18
N SER A 221 -7.04 -2.68 1.02
CA SER A 221 -6.63 -1.74 -0.04
C SER A 221 -5.16 -1.89 -0.46
N PHE A 222 -4.70 -3.12 -0.50
CA PHE A 222 -3.36 -3.52 -0.93
C PHE A 222 -3.48 -4.52 -2.07
N TYR A 223 -2.98 -4.17 -3.25
CA TYR A 223 -3.24 -4.90 -4.49
C TYR A 223 -1.96 -5.15 -5.30
N VAL A 224 -1.98 -6.22 -6.10
CA VAL A 224 -1.17 -6.41 -7.31
C VAL A 224 -2.12 -6.30 -8.49
N LEU A 225 -1.89 -5.37 -9.40
CA LEU A 225 -2.77 -5.10 -10.53
C LEU A 225 -2.00 -5.16 -11.85
N ASN A 226 -2.66 -5.64 -12.91
CA ASN A 226 -2.16 -5.64 -14.28
C ASN A 226 -2.57 -4.37 -15.04
N LYS A 227 -1.99 -4.16 -16.22
CA LYS A 227 -2.27 -3.02 -17.10
C LYS A 227 -3.75 -2.84 -17.40
N GLU A 228 -4.51 -3.92 -17.59
CA GLU A 228 -5.94 -3.85 -17.92
C GLU A 228 -6.75 -3.17 -16.81
N ILE A 229 -6.48 -3.52 -15.53
CA ILE A 229 -7.18 -2.88 -14.40
C ILE A 229 -6.80 -1.40 -14.29
N PHE A 230 -5.56 -1.01 -14.58
CA PHE A 230 -5.15 0.39 -14.65
C PHE A 230 -5.91 1.16 -15.75
N GLU A 231 -6.13 0.56 -16.92
CA GLU A 231 -6.92 1.17 -17.99
C GLU A 231 -8.40 1.26 -17.65
N LEU A 232 -8.97 0.23 -17.01
CA LEU A 232 -10.33 0.28 -16.48
C LEU A 232 -10.47 1.41 -15.44
N ALA A 233 -9.51 1.54 -14.51
CA ALA A 233 -9.49 2.63 -13.53
C ALA A 233 -9.44 4.02 -14.19
N ARG A 234 -8.82 4.15 -15.36
CA ARG A 234 -8.72 5.40 -16.12
C ARG A 234 -9.99 5.73 -16.91
N THR A 235 -10.72 4.72 -17.38
CA THR A 235 -11.77 4.89 -18.39
C THR A 235 -13.20 4.72 -17.86
N LEU A 236 -13.38 4.04 -16.73
CA LEU A 236 -14.72 3.86 -16.17
C LEU A 236 -15.30 5.19 -15.67
N PRO A 237 -16.63 5.39 -15.82
CA PRO A 237 -17.31 6.54 -15.26
C PRO A 237 -17.39 6.46 -13.73
N ALA A 238 -17.72 7.57 -13.08
CA ALA A 238 -18.01 7.60 -11.66
C ALA A 238 -19.17 6.65 -11.31
N ASN A 239 -19.07 6.02 -10.13
CA ASN A 239 -20.11 5.18 -9.60
C ASN A 239 -21.44 5.96 -9.50
N PRO A 240 -22.54 5.51 -10.14
CA PRO A 240 -23.78 6.28 -10.22
C PRO A 240 -24.47 6.49 -8.86
N GLN A 241 -24.18 5.62 -7.88
CA GLN A 241 -24.80 5.70 -6.54
C GLN A 241 -24.00 6.62 -5.60
N ARG A 242 -22.66 6.66 -5.75
CA ARG A 242 -21.77 7.42 -4.85
C ARG A 242 -21.23 8.70 -5.48
N GLY A 243 -21.26 8.82 -6.81
CA GLY A 243 -20.68 9.95 -7.54
C GLY A 243 -19.14 9.98 -7.51
N GLU A 244 -18.49 8.90 -7.07
CA GLU A 244 -17.05 8.76 -6.93
C GLU A 244 -16.47 7.74 -7.92
N PHE A 245 -15.22 7.91 -8.29
CA PHE A 245 -14.47 6.99 -9.15
C PHE A 245 -13.77 5.93 -8.28
N GLU A 246 -14.35 4.75 -8.15
CA GLU A 246 -13.87 3.74 -7.22
C GLU A 246 -13.02 2.66 -7.91
N LEU A 247 -11.85 2.35 -7.32
CA LEU A 247 -10.98 1.28 -7.80
C LEU A 247 -11.68 -0.08 -7.76
N THR A 248 -12.57 -0.29 -6.81
CA THR A 248 -13.38 -1.51 -6.72
C THR A 248 -14.28 -1.71 -7.92
N ASP A 249 -14.75 -0.64 -8.58
CA ASP A 249 -15.54 -0.76 -9.82
C ASP A 249 -14.65 -1.23 -10.98
N ALA A 250 -13.40 -0.77 -11.07
CA ALA A 250 -12.44 -1.27 -12.06
C ALA A 250 -12.09 -2.75 -11.81
N ILE A 251 -11.93 -3.16 -10.57
CA ILE A 251 -11.71 -4.55 -10.15
C ILE A 251 -12.93 -5.41 -10.55
N ASN A 252 -14.14 -4.97 -10.26
CA ASN A 252 -15.37 -5.68 -10.62
C ASN A 252 -15.55 -5.79 -12.13
N ALA A 253 -15.22 -4.74 -12.90
CA ALA A 253 -15.26 -4.78 -14.36
C ALA A 253 -14.25 -5.77 -14.95
N TYR A 254 -13.03 -5.85 -14.36
CA TYR A 254 -12.04 -6.85 -14.76
C TYR A 254 -12.53 -8.28 -14.54
N ILE A 255 -13.18 -8.56 -13.40
CA ILE A 255 -13.76 -9.88 -13.11
C ILE A 255 -14.92 -10.18 -14.07
N ALA A 256 -15.80 -9.21 -14.32
CA ALA A 256 -16.90 -9.37 -15.27
C ALA A 256 -16.39 -9.66 -16.70
N GLY A 257 -15.17 -9.20 -17.05
CA GLY A 257 -14.46 -9.54 -18.28
C GLY A 257 -13.81 -10.93 -18.29
N GLY A 258 -13.93 -11.72 -17.22
CA GLY A 258 -13.32 -13.04 -17.08
C GLY A 258 -11.96 -13.04 -16.39
N GLY A 259 -11.53 -11.90 -15.85
CA GLY A 259 -10.32 -11.80 -15.05
C GLY A 259 -10.44 -12.53 -13.71
N ILE A 260 -9.31 -13.02 -13.19
CA ILE A 260 -9.24 -13.73 -11.91
C ILE A 260 -8.27 -12.98 -10.99
N ILE A 261 -8.66 -12.80 -9.72
CA ILE A 261 -7.86 -12.10 -8.70
C ILE A 261 -7.64 -13.03 -7.52
N ALA A 262 -6.36 -13.27 -7.17
CA ALA A 262 -6.02 -14.03 -5.97
C ALA A 262 -6.33 -13.23 -4.70
N VAL A 263 -6.81 -13.89 -3.65
CA VAL A 263 -6.92 -13.30 -2.31
C VAL A 263 -5.85 -13.91 -1.41
N GLY A 264 -4.95 -13.06 -0.93
CA GLY A 264 -3.98 -13.40 0.09
C GLY A 264 -4.43 -12.91 1.47
N GLU A 265 -4.04 -13.61 2.52
CA GLU A 265 -4.24 -13.18 3.90
C GLU A 265 -3.02 -12.39 4.38
N ALA A 266 -3.25 -11.17 4.87
CA ALA A 266 -2.19 -10.33 5.40
C ALA A 266 -1.71 -10.84 6.76
N LYS A 267 -0.41 -10.68 7.02
CA LYS A 267 0.23 -11.09 8.27
C LYS A 267 0.70 -9.87 9.07
N GLY A 268 0.72 -10.02 10.38
CA GLY A 268 1.16 -8.97 11.31
C GLY A 268 0.02 -8.06 11.76
N ASP A 269 0.39 -7.00 12.47
CA ASP A 269 -0.57 -6.07 13.07
C ASP A 269 -1.03 -5.03 12.05
N TYR A 270 -2.33 -4.96 11.79
CA TYR A 270 -2.93 -3.97 10.91
C TYR A 270 -3.05 -2.62 11.59
N MET A 271 -2.48 -1.59 10.97
CA MET A 271 -2.43 -0.21 11.44
C MET A 271 -3.26 0.69 10.53
N GLU A 272 -4.55 0.88 10.88
CA GLU A 272 -5.43 1.85 10.19
C GLU A 272 -5.11 3.26 10.70
N CYS A 273 -4.75 4.17 9.81
CA CYS A 273 -4.39 5.56 10.12
C CYS A 273 -5.27 6.57 9.38
N GLY A 274 -6.35 6.11 8.76
CA GLY A 274 -7.27 6.91 7.99
C GLY A 274 -8.32 7.65 8.83
N SER A 275 -8.41 7.35 10.13
CA SER A 275 -9.31 7.97 11.09
C SER A 275 -8.57 8.40 12.37
N PRO A 276 -9.08 9.40 13.14
CA PRO A 276 -8.45 9.84 14.40
C PRO A 276 -8.27 8.69 15.40
N SER A 277 -9.30 7.87 15.57
CA SER A 277 -9.26 6.75 16.51
C SER A 277 -8.31 5.64 16.04
N GLY A 278 -8.27 5.35 14.75
CA GLY A 278 -7.36 4.39 14.16
C GLY A 278 -5.91 4.82 14.31
N TRP A 279 -5.60 6.07 13.94
CA TRP A 279 -4.27 6.65 14.10
C TRP A 279 -3.78 6.62 15.56
N LEU A 280 -4.65 6.94 16.54
CA LEU A 280 -4.29 6.85 17.95
C LEU A 280 -4.03 5.39 18.39
N ARG A 281 -4.86 4.45 17.92
CA ARG A 281 -4.64 3.01 18.18
C ARG A 281 -3.30 2.55 17.59
N ALA A 282 -3.00 2.93 16.34
CA ALA A 282 -1.74 2.59 15.68
C ALA A 282 -0.53 3.11 16.47
N ASN A 283 -0.56 4.37 16.94
CA ASN A 283 0.50 4.93 17.79
C ASN A 283 0.66 4.18 19.11
N ASN A 284 -0.45 3.85 19.79
CA ASN A 284 -0.40 3.09 21.03
C ASN A 284 0.17 1.67 20.82
N ALA A 285 -0.19 1.00 19.72
CA ALA A 285 0.35 -0.30 19.36
C ALA A 285 1.86 -0.21 19.08
N MET A 286 2.27 0.74 18.23
CA MET A 286 3.69 0.95 17.90
C MET A 286 4.53 1.34 19.11
N ALA A 287 3.99 2.12 20.06
CA ALA A 287 4.70 2.45 21.30
C ALA A 287 5.03 1.19 22.12
N ARG A 288 4.13 0.20 22.15
CA ARG A 288 4.37 -1.09 22.82
C ARG A 288 5.36 -1.96 22.06
N LEU A 289 5.25 -2.02 20.73
CA LEU A 289 6.11 -2.83 19.87
C LEU A 289 7.57 -2.32 19.84
N LEU A 290 7.77 -1.01 19.96
CA LEU A 290 9.11 -0.38 19.98
C LEU A 290 9.74 -0.35 21.37
N ALA A 291 8.97 -0.62 22.44
CA ALA A 291 9.47 -0.67 23.81
C ALA A 291 10.00 -2.07 24.22
N ASN A 292 9.68 -3.10 23.45
CA ASN A 292 10.15 -4.49 23.60
C ASN A 292 11.31 -4.78 22.64
#